data_d0e9e4a44cd804644749944717130fd1
#
_entry.id   d0e9e4a44cd804644749944717130fd1
#
_cell.length_a   1.000
_cell.length_b   1.000
_cell.length_c   1.000
_cell.angle_alpha   90.00
_cell.angle_beta   90.00
_cell.angle_gamma   90.00
#
_symmetry.space_group_name_H-M   'P 1'
#
loop_
_entity.id
_entity.type
_entity.pdbx_description
1 polymer ?
#
loop_
_entity_poly.entity_id
_entity_poly.type
_entity_poly.pdbx_seq_one_letter_code
_entity_poly.pdbx_strand_id
1 'polypeptide(L)'
;ADYLLIMDSDGQCDPRQIFKFWNARKKADLVVGYRIKRRDFLYRKFFSDFAKLVYSFFFKVKLKDPSFAFSLIRKDVYKSLQNFTPSMPEGFFWEYNARAIYKGYKILEIGINHKKRKYGDTQIFQVWRLPKIALINFIGLLRVKFDLLTK
;
A
#
# COMPACT_ATOMS: atom_id res chain seq x y z
N ALA A 1 -4.93 -5.86 21.90
CA ALA A 1 -5.56 -4.88 20.98
C ALA A 1 -6.32 -5.60 19.88
N ASP A 2 -7.46 -5.06 19.45
CA ASP A 2 -8.31 -5.67 18.41
C ASP A 2 -7.96 -5.15 17.00
N TYR A 3 -7.22 -4.07 16.94
CA TYR A 3 -6.76 -3.43 15.72
C TYR A 3 -5.28 -3.08 15.79
N LEU A 4 -4.60 -3.16 14.64
CA LEU A 4 -3.23 -2.71 14.43
C LEU A 4 -3.26 -1.47 13.55
N LEU A 5 -2.61 -0.38 14.00
CA LEU A 5 -2.35 0.79 13.19
C LEU A 5 -0.92 0.74 12.67
N ILE A 6 -0.77 0.95 11.36
CA ILE A 6 0.52 1.15 10.69
C ILE A 6 0.53 2.56 10.12
N MET A 7 1.59 3.31 10.35
CA MET A 7 1.75 4.68 9.85
C MET A 7 3.24 5.00 9.70
N ASP A 8 3.61 5.72 8.63
CA ASP A 8 4.97 6.24 8.47
C ASP A 8 5.30 7.27 9.55
N SER A 9 6.53 7.22 10.07
CA SER A 9 7.03 8.11 11.13
C SER A 9 7.74 9.37 10.59
N ASP A 10 7.67 9.64 9.28
CA ASP A 10 8.39 10.73 8.61
C ASP A 10 7.74 12.13 8.76
N GLY A 11 6.67 12.22 9.55
CA GLY A 11 5.94 13.47 9.82
C GLY A 11 5.11 14.01 8.67
N GLN A 12 4.99 13.29 7.56
CA GLN A 12 4.18 13.72 6.41
C GLN A 12 2.68 13.53 6.64
N CYS A 13 2.29 12.62 7.53
CA CYS A 13 0.91 12.38 7.93
C CYS A 13 0.61 13.02 9.28
N ASP A 14 -0.56 13.67 9.41
CA ASP A 14 -1.06 14.14 10.70
C ASP A 14 -1.64 12.93 11.46
N PRO A 15 -1.09 12.58 12.65
CA PRO A 15 -1.59 11.45 13.44
C PRO A 15 -3.08 11.55 13.78
N ARG A 16 -3.64 12.75 13.91
CA ARG A 16 -5.06 12.95 14.20
C ARG A 16 -5.98 12.39 13.12
N GLN A 17 -5.47 12.15 11.91
CA GLN A 17 -6.26 11.51 10.84
C GLN A 17 -6.64 10.06 11.18
N ILE A 18 -6.02 9.43 12.19
CA ILE A 18 -6.41 8.10 12.69
C ILE A 18 -7.89 8.03 13.07
N PHE A 19 -8.48 9.12 13.56
CA PHE A 19 -9.89 9.14 13.93
C PHE A 19 -10.82 8.82 12.75
N LYS A 20 -10.45 9.16 11.52
CA LYS A 20 -11.20 8.79 10.31
C LYS A 20 -11.22 7.27 10.13
N PHE A 21 -10.07 6.61 10.34
CA PHE A 21 -9.94 5.16 10.24
C PHE A 21 -10.69 4.47 11.38
N TRP A 22 -10.53 4.98 12.59
CA TRP A 22 -11.23 4.44 13.75
C TRP A 22 -12.74 4.47 13.59
N ASN A 23 -13.31 5.56 13.11
CA ASN A 23 -14.76 5.67 12.85
C ASN A 23 -15.23 4.72 11.74
N ALA A 24 -14.35 4.37 10.82
CA ALA A 24 -14.65 3.46 9.70
C ALA A 24 -14.33 1.97 10.02
N ARG A 25 -13.70 1.65 11.16
CA ARG A 25 -13.15 0.33 11.48
C ARG A 25 -14.11 -0.85 11.38
N LYS A 26 -15.40 -0.60 11.62
CA LYS A 26 -16.43 -1.65 11.54
C LYS A 26 -17.00 -1.86 10.12
N LYS A 27 -16.61 -1.02 9.14
CA LYS A 27 -17.13 -1.07 7.76
C LYS A 27 -16.33 -1.99 6.85
N ALA A 28 -15.09 -2.34 7.25
CA ALA A 28 -14.17 -3.18 6.47
C ALA A 28 -13.18 -3.90 7.40
N ASP A 29 -12.51 -4.90 6.85
CA ASP A 29 -11.49 -5.68 7.53
C ASP A 29 -10.15 -4.94 7.61
N LEU A 30 -9.86 -4.16 6.54
CA LEU A 30 -8.75 -3.22 6.46
C LEU A 30 -9.28 -1.85 6.05
N VAL A 31 -8.85 -0.81 6.77
CA VAL A 31 -9.05 0.58 6.35
C VAL A 31 -7.69 1.12 5.94
N VAL A 32 -7.53 1.44 4.65
CA VAL A 32 -6.26 1.90 4.08
C VAL A 32 -6.35 3.35 3.64
N GLY A 33 -5.26 4.09 3.78
CA GLY A 33 -5.18 5.46 3.35
C GLY A 33 -4.86 5.59 1.85
N TYR A 34 -5.27 6.70 1.24
CA TYR A 34 -4.70 7.15 -0.03
C TYR A 34 -4.43 8.66 0.03
N ARG A 35 -3.36 9.09 -0.64
CA ARG A 35 -2.98 10.52 -0.68
C ARG A 35 -3.91 11.29 -1.60
N ILE A 36 -4.67 12.26 -1.05
CA ILE A 36 -5.65 13.07 -1.80
C ILE A 36 -4.94 13.94 -2.84
N LYS A 37 -3.80 14.54 -2.48
CA LYS A 37 -3.01 15.42 -3.36
C LYS A 37 -1.57 14.91 -3.42
N ARG A 38 -1.26 14.10 -4.42
CA ARG A 38 0.13 13.71 -4.72
C ARG A 38 0.77 14.85 -5.52
N ARG A 39 1.82 15.46 -4.92
CA ARG A 39 2.65 16.46 -5.57
C ARG A 39 3.94 15.81 -6.10
N ASP A 40 3.77 14.75 -6.88
CA ASP A 40 4.90 14.07 -7.52
C ASP A 40 5.22 14.71 -8.87
N PHE A 41 6.47 14.61 -9.30
CA PHE A 41 6.86 14.95 -10.67
C PHE A 41 6.09 14.11 -11.69
N LEU A 42 5.85 14.65 -12.89
CA LEU A 42 5.05 14.02 -13.95
C LEU A 42 5.51 12.59 -14.27
N TYR A 43 6.83 12.34 -14.37
CA TYR A 43 7.38 11.02 -14.64
C TYR A 43 7.06 10.00 -13.51
N ARG A 44 7.12 10.45 -12.23
CA ARG A 44 6.75 9.58 -11.09
C ARG A 44 5.27 9.23 -11.10
N LYS A 45 4.43 10.18 -11.47
CA LYS A 45 3.00 9.95 -11.61
C LYS A 45 2.75 8.92 -12.71
N PHE A 46 3.39 9.05 -13.88
CA PHE A 46 3.27 8.11 -14.99
C PHE A 46 3.65 6.69 -14.57
N PHE A 47 4.83 6.48 -13.97
CA PHE A 47 5.25 5.16 -13.49
C PHE A 47 4.34 4.60 -12.41
N SER A 48 3.84 5.44 -11.50
CA SER A 48 2.90 5.04 -10.47
C SER A 48 1.55 4.61 -11.05
N ASP A 49 1.04 5.33 -12.05
CA ASP A 49 -0.25 5.03 -12.68
C ASP A 49 -0.14 3.76 -13.54
N PHE A 50 0.97 3.57 -14.25
CA PHE A 50 1.27 2.33 -14.95
C PHE A 50 1.36 1.14 -13.99
N ALA A 51 2.08 1.27 -12.87
CA ALA A 51 2.17 0.22 -11.85
C ALA A 51 0.79 -0.12 -11.25
N LYS A 52 -0.07 0.88 -11.01
CA LYS A 52 -1.46 0.66 -10.56
C LYS A 52 -2.30 -0.08 -11.61
N LEU A 53 -2.10 0.23 -12.88
CA LEU A 53 -2.79 -0.48 -13.98
C LEU A 53 -2.40 -1.96 -13.99
N VAL A 54 -1.10 -2.25 -13.94
CA VAL A 54 -0.58 -3.62 -13.87
C VAL A 54 -1.13 -4.35 -12.64
N TYR A 55 -1.07 -3.72 -11.48
CA TYR A 55 -1.62 -4.26 -10.24
C TYR A 55 -3.12 -4.59 -10.35
N SER A 56 -3.89 -3.65 -10.89
CA SER A 56 -5.33 -3.79 -11.10
C SER A 56 -5.66 -4.97 -12.02
N PHE A 57 -4.85 -5.15 -13.07
CA PHE A 57 -4.98 -6.27 -14.01
C PHE A 57 -4.69 -7.61 -13.33
N PHE A 58 -3.59 -7.71 -12.56
CA PHE A 58 -3.19 -8.95 -11.89
C PHE A 58 -4.15 -9.38 -10.79
N PHE A 59 -4.62 -8.44 -9.96
CA PHE A 59 -5.39 -8.74 -8.75
C PHE A 59 -6.88 -8.43 -8.88
N LYS A 60 -7.33 -7.95 -10.05
CA LYS A 60 -8.74 -7.59 -10.34
C LYS A 60 -9.32 -6.60 -9.32
N VAL A 61 -8.48 -5.68 -8.84
CA VAL A 61 -8.86 -4.68 -7.83
C VAL A 61 -8.32 -3.31 -8.17
N LYS A 62 -9.11 -2.27 -7.90
CA LYS A 62 -8.70 -0.88 -8.10
C LYS A 62 -8.50 -0.21 -6.76
N LEU A 63 -7.24 -0.07 -6.34
CA LEU A 63 -6.85 0.78 -5.22
C LEU A 63 -6.26 2.09 -5.72
N LYS A 64 -6.62 3.20 -5.08
CA LYS A 64 -6.13 4.55 -5.44
C LYS A 64 -4.66 4.72 -5.13
N ASP A 65 -4.20 4.16 -4.00
CA ASP A 65 -2.81 4.27 -3.55
C ASP A 65 -2.35 3.02 -2.76
N PRO A 66 -2.16 1.87 -3.43
CA PRO A 66 -1.84 0.61 -2.76
C PRO A 66 -0.47 0.61 -2.05
N SER A 67 0.39 1.61 -2.32
CA SER A 67 1.72 1.73 -1.70
C SER A 67 1.72 2.49 -0.37
N PHE A 68 0.59 3.06 0.04
CA PHE A 68 0.57 3.97 1.18
C PHE A 68 0.49 3.23 2.51
N ALA A 69 1.40 3.55 3.42
CA ALA A 69 1.58 2.81 4.66
C ALA A 69 0.56 3.13 5.76
N PHE A 70 -0.33 4.11 5.59
CA PHE A 70 -1.30 4.45 6.64
C PHE A 70 -2.50 3.50 6.58
N SER A 71 -2.55 2.53 7.50
CA SER A 71 -3.56 1.46 7.51
C SER A 71 -4.00 1.09 8.93
N LEU A 72 -5.29 0.84 9.09
CA LEU A 72 -5.86 0.24 10.31
C LEU A 72 -6.38 -1.15 9.96
N ILE A 73 -5.84 -2.17 10.62
CA ILE A 73 -6.02 -3.58 10.28
C ILE A 73 -6.65 -4.30 11.46
N ARG A 74 -7.70 -5.08 11.23
CA ARG A 74 -8.27 -5.93 12.26
C ARG A 74 -7.27 -7.05 12.65
N LYS A 75 -7.22 -7.40 13.94
CA LYS A 75 -6.21 -8.32 14.50
C LYS A 75 -6.18 -9.70 13.82
N ASP A 76 -7.33 -10.27 13.52
CA ASP A 76 -7.44 -11.58 12.86
C ASP A 76 -6.91 -11.56 11.43
N VAL A 77 -7.17 -10.47 10.69
CA VAL A 77 -6.61 -10.24 9.36
C VAL A 77 -5.09 -10.15 9.41
N TYR A 78 -4.55 -9.34 10.34
CA TYR A 78 -3.11 -9.24 10.56
C TYR A 78 -2.51 -10.64 10.83
N LYS A 79 -3.08 -11.40 11.77
CA LYS A 79 -2.60 -12.74 12.10
C LYS A 79 -2.63 -13.70 10.90
N SER A 80 -3.66 -13.61 10.05
CA SER A 80 -3.79 -14.46 8.86
C SER A 80 -2.77 -14.13 7.77
N LEU A 81 -2.22 -12.91 7.79
CA LEU A 81 -1.31 -12.39 6.77
C LEU A 81 0.15 -12.24 7.25
N GLN A 82 0.44 -12.45 8.55
CA GLN A 82 1.78 -12.21 9.09
C GLN A 82 2.86 -13.21 8.62
N ASN A 83 2.45 -14.41 8.17
CA ASN A 83 3.36 -15.53 7.88
C ASN A 83 3.75 -15.61 6.40
N PHE A 84 3.89 -14.50 5.69
CA PHE A 84 4.44 -14.54 4.34
C PHE A 84 5.80 -13.84 4.28
N THR A 85 6.70 -14.37 3.48
CA THR A 85 7.96 -13.70 3.16
C THR A 85 7.70 -12.69 2.05
N PRO A 86 7.95 -11.38 2.26
CA PRO A 86 7.71 -10.38 1.24
C PRO A 86 8.53 -10.64 -0.02
N SER A 87 7.85 -10.67 -1.17
CA SER A 87 8.48 -10.79 -2.50
C SER A 87 8.90 -9.43 -3.07
N MET A 88 8.38 -8.35 -2.48
CA MET A 88 8.60 -6.96 -2.91
C MET A 88 8.99 -6.08 -1.71
N PRO A 89 10.27 -5.97 -1.35
CA PRO A 89 10.68 -5.17 -0.18
C PRO A 89 10.20 -3.71 -0.24
N GLU A 90 10.38 -3.04 -1.39
CA GLU A 90 9.88 -1.67 -1.58
C GLU A 90 8.37 -1.61 -1.90
N GLY A 91 7.75 -2.74 -2.19
CA GLY A 91 6.34 -2.92 -2.52
C GLY A 91 5.54 -3.64 -1.45
N PHE A 92 5.99 -3.68 -0.21
CA PHE A 92 5.35 -4.45 0.86
C PHE A 92 3.84 -4.22 0.96
N PHE A 93 3.38 -2.97 0.95
CA PHE A 93 1.95 -2.67 1.06
C PHE A 93 1.15 -3.08 -0.18
N TRP A 94 1.76 -3.06 -1.37
CA TRP A 94 1.14 -3.61 -2.57
C TRP A 94 0.84 -5.09 -2.39
N GLU A 95 1.85 -5.85 -1.95
CA GLU A 95 1.73 -7.28 -1.70
C GLU A 95 0.74 -7.59 -0.58
N TYR A 96 0.84 -6.86 0.54
CA TYR A 96 -0.04 -7.04 1.68
C TYR A 96 -1.52 -6.85 1.30
N ASN A 97 -1.83 -5.77 0.58
CA ASN A 97 -3.17 -5.49 0.11
C ASN A 97 -3.66 -6.54 -0.91
N ALA A 98 -2.79 -7.01 -1.82
CA ALA A 98 -3.13 -8.07 -2.77
C ALA A 98 -3.50 -9.37 -2.05
N ARG A 99 -2.71 -9.78 -1.07
CA ARG A 99 -2.95 -10.99 -0.28
C ARG A 99 -4.23 -10.89 0.55
N ALA A 100 -4.50 -9.70 1.13
CA ALA A 100 -5.75 -9.45 1.85
C ALA A 100 -6.98 -9.62 0.94
N ILE A 101 -6.95 -9.01 -0.24
CA ILE A 101 -8.03 -9.08 -1.22
C ILE A 101 -8.25 -10.51 -1.70
N TYR A 102 -7.18 -11.23 -2.02
CA TYR A 102 -7.27 -12.61 -2.47
C TYR A 102 -7.90 -13.53 -1.43
N LYS A 103 -7.64 -13.28 -0.15
CA LYS A 103 -8.31 -13.98 0.97
C LYS A 103 -9.75 -13.53 1.22
N GLY A 104 -10.28 -12.63 0.39
CA GLY A 104 -11.67 -12.16 0.49
C GLY A 104 -11.91 -11.06 1.54
N TYR A 105 -10.85 -10.49 2.13
CA TYR A 105 -11.01 -9.41 3.08
C TYR A 105 -11.44 -8.10 2.41
N LYS A 106 -12.38 -7.42 3.04
CA LYS A 106 -12.92 -6.14 2.57
C LYS A 106 -11.97 -5.01 2.90
N ILE A 107 -11.57 -4.23 1.88
CA ILE A 107 -10.75 -3.03 2.03
C ILE A 107 -11.62 -1.79 1.83
N LEU A 108 -11.46 -0.80 2.71
CA LEU A 108 -12.04 0.53 2.59
C LEU A 108 -10.94 1.57 2.48
N GLU A 109 -10.99 2.42 1.46
CA GLU A 109 -10.02 3.48 1.26
C GLU A 109 -10.47 4.81 1.85
N ILE A 110 -9.60 5.51 2.59
CA ILE A 110 -9.84 6.83 3.18
C ILE A 110 -8.81 7.83 2.67
N GLY A 111 -9.29 8.98 2.20
CA GLY A 111 -8.44 10.07 1.76
C GLY A 111 -7.67 10.74 2.91
N ILE A 112 -6.35 10.84 2.74
CA ILE A 112 -5.41 11.40 3.71
C ILE A 112 -4.73 12.64 3.16
N ASN A 113 -4.69 13.69 3.97
CA ASN A 113 -3.86 14.85 3.70
C ASN A 113 -2.41 14.51 3.98
N HIS A 114 -1.60 14.52 2.93
CA HIS A 114 -0.18 14.19 2.97
C HIS A 114 0.65 15.46 2.74
N LYS A 115 1.48 15.83 3.72
CA LYS A 115 2.32 17.05 3.68
C LYS A 115 3.61 16.78 2.90
N LYS A 116 4.26 17.83 2.42
CA LYS A 116 5.64 17.71 1.95
C LYS A 116 6.55 17.30 3.10
N ARG A 117 7.56 16.49 2.79
CA ARG A 117 8.62 16.14 3.74
C ARG A 117 9.31 17.42 4.22
N LYS A 118 9.51 17.56 5.52
CA LYS A 118 10.18 18.72 6.10
C LYS A 118 11.70 18.57 6.07
N TYR A 119 12.21 17.34 6.19
CA TYR A 119 13.64 17.03 6.27
C TYR A 119 14.00 15.84 5.37
N GLY A 120 15.18 15.92 4.74
CA GLY A 120 15.75 14.84 3.93
C GLY A 120 15.10 14.63 2.57
N ASP A 121 15.85 14.00 1.67
CA ASP A 121 15.41 13.64 0.33
C ASP A 121 14.95 12.18 0.26
N THR A 122 14.17 11.88 -0.79
CA THR A 122 13.72 10.51 -1.05
C THR A 122 14.91 9.66 -1.51
N GLN A 123 15.38 8.74 -0.66
CA GLN A 123 16.54 7.90 -0.98
C GLN A 123 16.20 6.72 -1.90
N ILE A 124 14.97 6.19 -1.83
CA ILE A 124 14.58 4.98 -2.56
C ILE A 124 14.29 5.27 -4.03
N PHE A 125 13.59 6.37 -4.33
CA PHE A 125 13.11 6.69 -5.68
C PHE A 125 14.02 7.70 -6.41
N GLN A 126 15.30 7.38 -6.53
CA GLN A 126 16.22 8.12 -7.41
C GLN A 126 15.94 7.71 -8.87
N VAL A 127 15.95 8.68 -9.80
CA VAL A 127 15.50 8.47 -11.19
C VAL A 127 16.19 7.30 -11.88
N TRP A 128 17.50 7.13 -11.69
CA TRP A 128 18.27 6.01 -12.28
C TRP A 128 17.96 4.64 -11.69
N ARG A 129 17.35 4.58 -10.50
CA ARG A 129 16.93 3.32 -9.86
C ARG A 129 15.53 2.89 -10.27
N LEU A 130 14.72 3.79 -10.84
CA LEU A 130 13.33 3.52 -11.19
C LEU A 130 13.15 2.31 -12.11
N PRO A 131 13.93 2.11 -13.20
CA PRO A 131 13.78 0.94 -14.06
C PRO A 131 14.04 -0.37 -13.30
N LYS A 132 15.09 -0.40 -12.48
CA LYS A 132 15.41 -1.57 -11.65
C LYS A 132 14.31 -1.87 -10.64
N ILE A 133 13.82 -0.85 -9.93
CA ILE A 133 12.73 -0.98 -8.96
C ILE A 133 11.44 -1.45 -9.66
N ALA A 134 11.12 -0.90 -10.82
CA ALA A 134 9.96 -1.31 -11.61
C ALA A 134 10.05 -2.79 -12.01
N LEU A 135 11.22 -3.25 -12.47
CA LEU A 135 11.44 -4.64 -12.85
C LEU A 135 11.32 -5.58 -11.63
N ILE A 136 11.95 -5.22 -10.49
CA ILE A 136 11.89 -6.02 -9.26
C ILE A 136 10.43 -6.11 -8.78
N ASN A 137 9.71 -5.00 -8.76
CA ASN A 137 8.31 -4.98 -8.36
C ASN A 137 7.42 -5.77 -9.33
N PHE A 138 7.67 -5.71 -10.63
CA PHE A 138 6.94 -6.49 -11.62
C PHE A 138 7.14 -8.00 -11.41
N ILE A 139 8.39 -8.44 -11.25
CA ILE A 139 8.72 -9.84 -10.93
C ILE A 139 8.08 -10.24 -9.60
N GLY A 140 8.12 -9.36 -8.60
CA GLY A 140 7.46 -9.56 -7.31
C GLY A 140 5.95 -9.76 -7.43
N LEU A 141 5.27 -8.94 -8.24
CA LEU A 141 3.83 -9.09 -8.50
C LEU A 141 3.50 -10.43 -9.17
N LEU A 142 4.33 -10.89 -10.11
CA LEU A 142 4.18 -12.22 -10.74
C LEU A 142 4.33 -13.34 -9.71
N ARG A 143 5.34 -13.26 -8.83
CA ARG A 143 5.53 -14.23 -7.74
C ARG A 143 4.33 -14.26 -6.79
N VAL A 144 3.88 -13.08 -6.34
CA VAL A 144 2.68 -12.98 -5.50
C VAL A 144 1.47 -13.59 -6.17
N LYS A 145 1.26 -13.32 -7.45
CA LYS A 145 0.15 -13.90 -8.23
C LYS A 145 0.25 -15.41 -8.28
N PHE A 146 1.44 -15.96 -8.53
CA PHE A 146 1.69 -17.40 -8.55
C PHE A 146 1.44 -18.03 -7.18
N ASP A 147 2.02 -17.47 -6.11
CA ASP A 147 1.80 -17.93 -4.74
C ASP A 147 0.32 -17.98 -4.35
N LEU A 148 -0.47 -17.03 -4.84
CA LEU A 148 -1.90 -16.95 -4.54
C LEU A 148 -2.74 -17.97 -5.33
N LEU A 149 -2.24 -18.44 -6.47
CA LEU A 149 -2.93 -19.44 -7.29
C LEU A 149 -2.60 -20.88 -6.88
N THR A 150 -1.46 -21.08 -6.18
CA THR A 150 -0.95 -22.40 -5.78
C THR A 150 -1.31 -22.79 -4.34
N LYS A 151 -1.94 -21.88 -3.60
CA LYS A 151 -2.44 -22.11 -2.22
C LYS A 151 -3.96 -22.08 -2.18
#